data_becceac289c1c66983e3ea4a0e600d2e
#
_entry.id   becceac289c1c66983e3ea4a0e600d2e
#
_cell.length_a   1.000
_cell.length_b   1.000
_cell.length_c   1.000
_cell.angle_alpha   90.00
_cell.angle_beta   90.00
_cell.angle_gamma   90.00
#
_symmetry.space_group_name_H-M   'P 1'
#
loop_
_entity.id
_entity.type
_entity.pdbx_description
1 polymer ?
#
loop_
_entity_poly.entity_id
_entity_poly.type
_entity_poly.pdbx_seq_one_letter_code
_entity_poly.pdbx_strand_id
1 'polypeptide(L)'
;MYEGVVQNLIDELGRLPGVGPKSAQRIAFHLVGTDPADVRRLAAVLVEVTERIRFCQVCGNVAEEEKCRICRDPRRDLSVICVVEEPKDVAVIEKIREFRGRYHVLGGAISPIDGIGPEDLRIRELMARLSDGGVTELILATDPNLEGEATATYLARLVKPLGLRVTRPASGLPVGGDLEYADEVTLGRAFEGRRLLDV
;
A
#
# COMPACT_ATOMS: atom_id res chain seq x y z
N MET A 1 -19.92 19.63 -26.14
CA MET A 1 -20.30 19.84 -24.72
C MET A 1 -21.70 19.29 -24.58
N TYR A 2 -21.90 18.37 -23.67
CA TYR A 2 -23.24 17.82 -23.40
C TYR A 2 -23.93 18.70 -22.36
N GLU A 3 -25.27 18.62 -22.29
CA GLU A 3 -26.02 19.42 -21.32
C GLU A 3 -26.68 18.54 -20.25
N GLY A 4 -26.97 19.14 -19.11
CA GLY A 4 -27.72 18.50 -18.03
C GLY A 4 -27.00 17.32 -17.36
N VAL A 5 -27.77 16.27 -17.07
CA VAL A 5 -27.35 15.12 -16.22
C VAL A 5 -26.17 14.36 -16.82
N VAL A 6 -26.06 14.28 -18.15
CA VAL A 6 -24.96 13.56 -18.81
C VAL A 6 -23.64 14.30 -18.61
N GLN A 7 -23.64 15.64 -18.72
CA GLN A 7 -22.42 16.41 -18.46
C GLN A 7 -22.02 16.31 -16.99
N ASN A 8 -22.95 16.39 -16.05
CA ASN A 8 -22.66 16.23 -14.63
C ASN A 8 -22.02 14.88 -14.33
N LEU A 9 -22.50 13.80 -14.94
CA LEU A 9 -21.90 12.46 -14.78
C LEU A 9 -20.46 12.41 -15.34
N ILE A 10 -20.23 13.02 -16.51
CA ILE A 10 -18.88 13.09 -17.10
C ILE A 10 -17.93 13.87 -16.18
N ASP A 11 -18.39 14.98 -15.61
CA ASP A 11 -17.60 15.83 -14.72
C ASP A 11 -17.24 15.11 -13.42
N GLU A 12 -18.18 14.41 -12.79
CA GLU A 12 -17.93 13.61 -11.58
C GLU A 12 -16.98 12.44 -11.86
N LEU A 13 -17.14 11.72 -12.97
CA LEU A 13 -16.22 10.66 -13.37
C LEU A 13 -14.81 11.20 -13.67
N GLY A 14 -14.72 12.42 -14.23
CA GLY A 14 -13.45 13.09 -14.52
C GLY A 14 -12.66 13.52 -13.29
N ARG A 15 -13.29 13.55 -12.11
CA ARG A 15 -12.62 13.80 -10.82
C ARG A 15 -11.90 12.57 -10.28
N LEU A 16 -12.18 11.38 -10.82
CA LEU A 16 -11.54 10.16 -10.36
C LEU A 16 -10.07 10.11 -10.81
N PRO A 17 -9.14 9.70 -9.93
CA PRO A 17 -7.73 9.57 -10.29
C PRO A 17 -7.54 8.66 -11.51
N GLY A 18 -6.75 9.11 -12.48
CA GLY A 18 -6.49 8.35 -13.71
C GLY A 18 -7.61 8.37 -14.75
N VAL A 19 -8.74 9.04 -14.49
CA VAL A 19 -9.83 9.17 -15.44
C VAL A 19 -9.76 10.52 -16.16
N GLY A 20 -9.15 10.53 -17.34
CA GLY A 20 -9.13 11.72 -18.19
C GLY A 20 -10.47 11.98 -18.89
N PRO A 21 -10.65 13.16 -19.55
CA PRO A 21 -11.92 13.58 -20.16
C PRO A 21 -12.52 12.57 -21.16
N LYS A 22 -11.67 11.95 -21.99
CA LYS A 22 -12.12 10.93 -22.96
C LYS A 22 -12.60 9.65 -22.26
N SER A 23 -11.94 9.24 -21.18
CA SER A 23 -12.34 8.08 -20.40
C SER A 23 -13.62 8.33 -19.63
N ALA A 24 -13.75 9.51 -18.99
CA ALA A 24 -14.98 9.94 -18.31
C ALA A 24 -16.19 9.90 -19.26
N GLN A 25 -16.06 10.48 -20.45
CA GLN A 25 -17.12 10.46 -21.47
C GLN A 25 -17.48 9.02 -21.88
N ARG A 26 -16.49 8.16 -22.14
CA ARG A 26 -16.73 6.77 -22.54
C ARG A 26 -17.45 5.98 -21.45
N ILE A 27 -17.05 6.16 -20.17
CA ILE A 27 -17.72 5.51 -19.03
C ILE A 27 -19.16 6.02 -18.89
N ALA A 28 -19.38 7.34 -18.97
CA ALA A 28 -20.72 7.92 -18.89
C ALA A 28 -21.67 7.35 -19.92
N PHE A 29 -21.26 7.29 -21.20
CA PHE A 29 -22.09 6.72 -22.26
C PHE A 29 -22.30 5.22 -22.14
N HIS A 30 -21.32 4.49 -21.61
CA HIS A 30 -21.53 3.09 -21.26
C HIS A 30 -22.64 2.93 -20.21
N LEU A 31 -22.59 3.73 -19.13
CA LEU A 31 -23.62 3.69 -18.07
C LEU A 31 -25.01 4.10 -18.57
N VAL A 32 -25.11 5.08 -19.49
CA VAL A 32 -26.37 5.47 -20.12
C VAL A 32 -27.01 4.31 -20.91
N GLY A 33 -26.18 3.44 -21.52
CA GLY A 33 -26.65 2.26 -22.26
C GLY A 33 -26.77 0.99 -21.42
N THR A 34 -26.42 1.01 -20.14
CA THR A 34 -26.45 -0.15 -19.22
C THR A 34 -27.86 -0.30 -18.60
N ASP A 35 -28.23 -1.53 -18.24
CA ASP A 35 -29.47 -1.79 -17.50
C ASP A 35 -29.51 -0.94 -16.23
N PRO A 36 -30.59 -0.19 -15.98
CA PRO A 36 -30.72 0.62 -14.75
C PRO A 36 -30.58 -0.15 -13.46
N ALA A 37 -30.82 -1.45 -13.43
CA ALA A 37 -30.58 -2.29 -12.24
C ALA A 37 -29.09 -2.43 -11.93
N ASP A 38 -28.26 -2.60 -12.96
CA ASP A 38 -26.80 -2.70 -12.80
C ASP A 38 -26.19 -1.37 -12.38
N VAL A 39 -26.69 -0.26 -12.92
CA VAL A 39 -26.27 1.08 -12.53
C VAL A 39 -26.62 1.35 -11.05
N ARG A 40 -27.84 1.02 -10.62
CA ARG A 40 -28.25 1.15 -9.20
C ARG A 40 -27.40 0.29 -8.29
N ARG A 41 -27.07 -0.95 -8.72
CA ARG A 41 -26.19 -1.83 -7.93
C ARG A 41 -24.80 -1.21 -7.77
N LEU A 42 -24.20 -0.68 -8.82
CA LEU A 42 -22.91 0.00 -8.76
C LEU A 42 -22.97 1.21 -7.80
N ALA A 43 -23.99 2.06 -7.94
CA ALA A 43 -24.17 3.22 -7.07
C ALA A 43 -24.32 2.82 -5.61
N ALA A 44 -25.08 1.77 -5.31
CA ALA A 44 -25.26 1.25 -3.97
C ALA A 44 -23.93 0.77 -3.36
N VAL A 45 -23.10 0.04 -4.12
CA VAL A 45 -21.80 -0.43 -3.67
C VAL A 45 -20.84 0.75 -3.40
N LEU A 46 -20.85 1.79 -4.23
CA LEU A 46 -20.05 2.99 -4.01
C LEU A 46 -20.39 3.67 -2.68
N VAL A 47 -21.68 3.80 -2.38
CA VAL A 47 -22.14 4.36 -1.10
C VAL A 47 -21.77 3.44 0.06
N GLU A 48 -22.07 2.13 -0.05
CA GLU A 48 -21.80 1.15 0.99
C GLU A 48 -20.32 1.12 1.41
N VAL A 49 -19.38 1.22 0.45
CA VAL A 49 -17.94 1.25 0.73
C VAL A 49 -17.58 2.44 1.63
N THR A 50 -18.14 3.63 1.36
CA THR A 50 -17.84 4.83 2.16
C THR A 50 -18.43 4.78 3.57
N GLU A 51 -19.52 4.06 3.77
CA GLU A 51 -20.21 3.93 5.06
C GLU A 51 -19.61 2.83 5.93
N ARG A 52 -19.20 1.70 5.32
CA ARG A 52 -18.77 0.50 6.06
C ARG A 52 -17.27 0.36 6.22
N ILE A 53 -16.48 0.89 5.26
CA ILE A 53 -15.03 0.75 5.32
C ILE A 53 -14.42 1.78 6.27
N ARG A 54 -13.54 1.30 7.11
CA ARG A 54 -12.71 2.09 8.04
C ARG A 54 -11.29 1.58 8.04
N PHE A 55 -10.40 2.31 8.70
CA PHE A 55 -9.04 1.83 8.91
C PHE A 55 -8.94 1.02 10.21
N CYS A 56 -8.25 -0.11 10.13
CA CYS A 56 -7.97 -0.96 11.27
C CYS A 56 -7.24 -0.17 12.36
N GLN A 57 -7.78 -0.18 13.58
CA GLN A 57 -7.21 0.56 14.71
C GLN A 57 -5.80 0.08 15.09
N VAL A 58 -5.46 -1.18 14.76
CA VAL A 58 -4.15 -1.77 15.08
C VAL A 58 -3.11 -1.48 14.00
N CYS A 59 -3.45 -1.72 12.72
CA CYS A 59 -2.43 -1.72 11.66
C CYS A 59 -2.66 -0.71 10.53
N GLY A 60 -3.78 0.04 10.53
CA GLY A 60 -4.08 1.01 9.49
C GLY A 60 -4.58 0.42 8.15
N ASN A 61 -4.67 -0.90 8.01
CA ASN A 61 -5.25 -1.52 6.82
C ASN A 61 -6.77 -1.29 6.74
N VAL A 62 -7.35 -1.44 5.54
CA VAL A 62 -8.81 -1.37 5.36
C VAL A 62 -9.52 -2.50 6.11
N ALA A 63 -10.65 -2.18 6.73
CA ALA A 63 -11.44 -3.10 7.52
C ALA A 63 -12.91 -2.68 7.54
N GLU A 64 -13.83 -3.64 7.70
CA GLU A 64 -15.24 -3.37 7.99
C GLU A 64 -15.50 -3.29 9.49
N GLU A 65 -14.63 -3.86 10.31
CA GLU A 65 -14.67 -3.87 11.76
C GLU A 65 -13.50 -3.07 12.35
N GLU A 66 -13.44 -2.92 13.68
CA GLU A 66 -12.35 -2.21 14.36
C GLU A 66 -10.97 -2.79 14.04
N LYS A 67 -10.88 -4.11 13.86
CA LYS A 67 -9.66 -4.83 13.49
C LYS A 67 -9.86 -5.58 12.19
N CYS A 68 -8.92 -5.43 11.25
CA CYS A 68 -8.94 -6.18 10.00
C CYS A 68 -8.76 -7.69 10.23
N ARG A 69 -9.11 -8.47 9.21
CA ARG A 69 -9.01 -9.95 9.25
C ARG A 69 -7.61 -10.45 9.63
N ILE A 70 -6.56 -9.74 9.17
CA ILE A 70 -5.16 -10.12 9.45
C ILE A 70 -4.84 -9.91 10.94
N CYS A 71 -5.25 -8.80 11.52
CA CYS A 71 -5.01 -8.52 12.93
C CYS A 71 -5.84 -9.42 13.87
N ARG A 72 -6.94 -10.01 13.39
CA ARG A 72 -7.78 -10.96 14.14
C ARG A 72 -7.33 -12.42 13.99
N ASP A 73 -6.49 -12.74 12.98
CA ASP A 73 -6.05 -14.13 12.75
C ASP A 73 -4.98 -14.53 13.79
N PRO A 74 -5.32 -15.50 14.70
CA PRO A 74 -4.40 -15.93 15.75
C PRO A 74 -3.22 -16.74 15.23
N ARG A 75 -3.25 -17.18 13.97
CA ARG A 75 -2.16 -17.94 13.34
C ARG A 75 -1.03 -17.04 12.85
N ARG A 76 -1.20 -15.72 12.90
CA ARG A 76 -0.17 -14.76 12.48
C ARG A 76 0.94 -14.67 13.52
N ASP A 77 2.17 -14.62 13.03
CA ASP A 77 3.34 -14.37 13.86
C ASP A 77 3.31 -12.93 14.38
N LEU A 78 3.26 -12.79 15.70
CA LEU A 78 3.22 -11.50 16.37
C LEU A 78 4.59 -10.85 16.49
N SER A 79 5.65 -11.63 16.31
CA SER A 79 7.02 -11.17 16.46
C SER A 79 7.55 -10.44 15.22
N VAL A 80 6.83 -10.51 14.08
CA VAL A 80 7.25 -9.90 12.80
C VAL A 80 6.19 -8.90 12.32
N ILE A 81 6.62 -7.66 12.08
CA ILE A 81 5.80 -6.60 11.48
C ILE A 81 6.39 -6.20 10.13
N CYS A 82 5.57 -6.25 9.09
CA CYS A 82 5.88 -5.69 7.77
C CYS A 82 5.24 -4.30 7.66
N VAL A 83 6.05 -3.28 7.49
CA VAL A 83 5.63 -1.88 7.31
C VAL A 83 5.49 -1.60 5.82
N VAL A 84 4.33 -1.08 5.43
CA VAL A 84 4.00 -0.69 4.05
C VAL A 84 3.42 0.71 4.02
N GLU A 85 3.39 1.33 2.86
CA GLU A 85 2.88 2.69 2.68
C GLU A 85 1.36 2.72 2.69
N GLU A 86 0.71 1.85 1.90
CA GLU A 86 -0.73 1.87 1.69
C GLU A 86 -1.41 0.50 1.89
N PRO A 87 -2.74 0.45 2.11
CA PRO A 87 -3.48 -0.80 2.21
C PRO A 87 -3.38 -1.70 0.98
N LYS A 88 -3.19 -1.14 -0.22
CA LYS A 88 -3.01 -1.89 -1.46
C LYS A 88 -1.77 -2.79 -1.42
N ASP A 89 -0.70 -2.35 -0.76
CA ASP A 89 0.57 -3.08 -0.66
C ASP A 89 0.40 -4.35 0.18
N VAL A 90 -0.40 -4.27 1.26
CA VAL A 90 -0.79 -5.44 2.03
C VAL A 90 -1.43 -6.49 1.13
N ALA A 91 -2.33 -6.08 0.23
CA ALA A 91 -3.00 -7.00 -0.68
C ALA A 91 -2.04 -7.66 -1.68
N VAL A 92 -1.00 -6.94 -2.11
CA VAL A 92 0.05 -7.47 -3.00
C VAL A 92 0.88 -8.52 -2.28
N ILE A 93 1.35 -8.24 -1.06
CA ILE A 93 2.16 -9.18 -0.27
C ILE A 93 1.33 -10.42 0.11
N GLU A 94 0.07 -10.26 0.50
CA GLU A 94 -0.81 -11.38 0.84
C GLU A 94 -1.07 -12.36 -0.32
N LYS A 95 -0.96 -11.91 -1.58
CA LYS A 95 -1.07 -12.80 -2.76
C LYS A 95 0.03 -13.86 -2.81
N ILE A 96 1.20 -13.58 -2.27
CA ILE A 96 2.34 -14.53 -2.24
C ILE A 96 2.04 -15.71 -1.31
N ARG A 97 1.18 -15.52 -0.28
CA ARG A 97 0.78 -16.51 0.74
C ARG A 97 1.92 -17.08 1.60
N GLU A 98 3.10 -16.52 1.53
CA GLU A 98 4.29 -16.95 2.29
C GLU A 98 4.48 -16.15 3.56
N PHE A 99 4.13 -14.85 3.55
CA PHE A 99 4.28 -14.01 4.72
C PHE A 99 3.24 -14.34 5.79
N ARG A 100 3.71 -14.60 7.01
CA ARG A 100 2.87 -15.00 8.15
C ARG A 100 2.83 -13.97 9.27
N GLY A 101 3.62 -12.90 9.17
CA GLY A 101 3.64 -11.82 10.13
C GLY A 101 2.41 -10.91 10.08
N ARG A 102 2.48 -9.82 10.80
CA ARG A 102 1.49 -8.74 10.81
C ARG A 102 1.97 -7.57 9.98
N TYR A 103 1.06 -6.65 9.67
CA TYR A 103 1.36 -5.45 8.92
C TYR A 103 1.23 -4.20 9.78
N HIS A 104 1.86 -3.13 9.30
CA HIS A 104 1.60 -1.76 9.70
C HIS A 104 1.57 -0.88 8.46
N VAL A 105 0.44 -0.20 8.23
CA VAL A 105 0.23 0.71 7.11
C VAL A 105 0.48 2.13 7.60
N LEU A 106 1.43 2.82 6.96
CA LEU A 106 1.83 4.16 7.34
C LEU A 106 0.80 5.24 6.94
N GLY A 107 0.09 5.00 5.83
CA GLY A 107 -0.82 5.96 5.21
C GLY A 107 -0.16 6.82 4.14
N GLY A 108 1.06 6.49 3.74
CA GLY A 108 1.87 7.18 2.72
C GLY A 108 3.36 7.06 2.97
N ALA A 109 4.14 7.93 2.34
CA ALA A 109 5.58 8.07 2.51
C ALA A 109 5.94 9.52 2.87
N ILE A 110 7.11 9.73 3.46
CA ILE A 110 7.65 11.07 3.72
C ILE A 110 7.95 11.72 2.37
N SER A 111 7.29 12.83 2.06
CA SER A 111 7.46 13.58 0.82
C SER A 111 7.48 15.09 1.13
N PRO A 112 8.67 15.68 1.25
CA PRO A 112 8.78 17.13 1.48
C PRO A 112 8.18 17.97 0.35
N ILE A 113 8.17 17.45 -0.87
CA ILE A 113 7.60 18.13 -2.05
C ILE A 113 6.07 18.25 -1.90
N ASP A 114 5.44 17.19 -1.38
CA ASP A 114 3.99 17.15 -1.15
C ASP A 114 3.61 17.68 0.23
N GLY A 115 4.58 18.12 1.03
CA GLY A 115 4.37 18.62 2.39
C GLY A 115 4.03 17.53 3.41
N ILE A 116 4.35 16.26 3.12
CA ILE A 116 4.07 15.12 4.01
C ILE A 116 5.29 14.87 4.90
N GLY A 117 5.12 15.14 6.19
CA GLY A 117 6.11 14.88 7.22
C GLY A 117 5.89 13.54 7.95
N PRO A 118 6.83 13.16 8.83
CA PRO A 118 6.67 11.96 9.68
C PRO A 118 5.45 12.02 10.59
N GLU A 119 4.99 13.21 10.97
CA GLU A 119 3.81 13.48 11.82
C GLU A 119 2.48 13.19 11.11
N ASP A 120 2.47 13.24 9.79
CA ASP A 120 1.29 12.96 8.96
C ASP A 120 1.09 11.45 8.75
N LEU A 121 2.13 10.66 9.07
CA LEU A 121 2.13 9.21 8.94
C LEU A 121 1.85 8.51 10.28
N ARG A 122 1.38 7.27 10.22
CA ARG A 122 1.06 6.45 11.40
C ARG A 122 2.31 5.89 12.10
N ILE A 123 3.37 6.70 12.19
CA ILE A 123 4.65 6.31 12.81
C ILE A 123 4.50 6.22 14.33
N ARG A 124 3.71 7.10 14.96
CA ARG A 124 3.45 7.07 16.40
C ARG A 124 2.80 5.75 16.82
N GLU A 125 1.80 5.28 16.07
CA GLU A 125 1.13 4.01 16.32
C GLU A 125 2.06 2.81 16.09
N LEU A 126 2.98 2.88 15.10
CA LEU A 126 4.01 1.89 14.92
C LEU A 126 4.91 1.81 16.17
N MET A 127 5.42 2.94 16.65
CA MET A 127 6.30 2.98 17.82
C MET A 127 5.60 2.44 19.07
N ALA A 128 4.33 2.76 19.28
CA ALA A 128 3.56 2.19 20.39
C ALA A 128 3.50 0.65 20.31
N ARG A 129 3.24 0.08 19.12
CA ARG A 129 3.22 -1.37 18.91
C ARG A 129 4.57 -2.05 19.17
N LEU A 130 5.68 -1.37 18.83
CA LEU A 130 7.03 -1.88 19.05
C LEU A 130 7.43 -1.84 20.53
N SER A 131 6.90 -0.89 21.29
CA SER A 131 7.19 -0.74 22.72
C SER A 131 6.52 -1.81 23.58
N ASP A 132 5.48 -2.50 23.09
CA ASP A 132 4.80 -3.58 23.82
C ASP A 132 5.65 -4.86 23.98
N GLY A 133 6.84 -4.93 23.38
CA GLY A 133 7.88 -5.89 23.71
C GLY A 133 7.70 -7.32 23.16
N GLY A 134 6.94 -7.51 22.09
CA GLY A 134 6.79 -8.84 21.45
C GLY A 134 7.36 -8.93 20.04
N VAL A 135 7.76 -7.79 19.47
CA VAL A 135 8.28 -7.71 18.10
C VAL A 135 9.79 -7.88 18.10
N THR A 136 10.29 -8.77 17.27
CA THR A 136 11.73 -9.05 17.10
C THR A 136 12.26 -8.63 15.74
N GLU A 137 11.37 -8.56 14.73
CA GLU A 137 11.73 -8.15 13.36
C GLU A 137 10.76 -7.13 12.79
N LEU A 138 11.32 -6.08 12.21
CA LEU A 138 10.61 -5.07 11.43
C LEU A 138 11.07 -5.13 9.99
N ILE A 139 10.16 -5.49 9.07
CA ILE A 139 10.42 -5.49 7.64
C ILE A 139 9.93 -4.16 7.06
N LEU A 140 10.82 -3.35 6.51
CA LEU A 140 10.46 -2.08 5.87
C LEU A 140 10.22 -2.33 4.38
N ALA A 141 8.96 -2.51 4.00
CA ALA A 141 8.49 -2.78 2.64
C ALA A 141 7.81 -1.55 2.02
N THR A 142 8.45 -0.38 2.20
CA THR A 142 8.09 0.85 1.47
C THR A 142 8.51 0.72 0.01
N ASP A 143 7.90 1.52 -0.86
CA ASP A 143 8.20 1.50 -2.28
C ASP A 143 9.68 1.76 -2.58
N PRO A 144 10.28 1.14 -3.60
CA PRO A 144 11.69 1.30 -3.95
C PRO A 144 11.96 2.59 -4.75
N ASN A 145 11.25 3.68 -4.41
CA ASN A 145 11.42 5.04 -4.93
C ASN A 145 12.12 5.96 -3.91
N LEU A 146 12.32 7.22 -4.24
CA LEU A 146 13.03 8.17 -3.40
C LEU A 146 12.34 8.40 -2.04
N GLU A 147 11.03 8.57 -2.05
CA GLU A 147 10.20 8.82 -0.88
C GLU A 147 10.17 7.58 0.04
N GLY A 148 9.98 6.40 -0.54
CA GLY A 148 9.98 5.15 0.22
C GLY A 148 11.35 4.80 0.81
N GLU A 149 12.47 5.10 0.10
CA GLU A 149 13.83 4.95 0.62
C GLU A 149 14.09 5.92 1.79
N ALA A 150 13.67 7.19 1.65
CA ALA A 150 13.78 8.19 2.71
C ALA A 150 12.98 7.76 3.95
N THR A 151 11.75 7.29 3.74
CA THR A 151 10.86 6.79 4.80
C THR A 151 11.46 5.58 5.52
N ALA A 152 11.97 4.59 4.77
CA ALA A 152 12.65 3.43 5.36
C ALA A 152 13.87 3.83 6.18
N THR A 153 14.70 4.73 5.65
CA THR A 153 15.90 5.23 6.35
C THR A 153 15.52 5.94 7.65
N TYR A 154 14.49 6.78 7.60
CA TYR A 154 13.98 7.46 8.79
C TYR A 154 13.51 6.47 9.85
N LEU A 155 12.67 5.50 9.47
CA LEU A 155 12.15 4.47 10.36
C LEU A 155 13.28 3.60 10.94
N ALA A 156 14.25 3.17 10.12
CA ALA A 156 15.37 2.36 10.58
C ALA A 156 16.18 3.08 11.66
N ARG A 157 16.42 4.40 11.50
CA ARG A 157 17.11 5.22 12.52
C ARG A 157 16.27 5.34 13.79
N LEU A 158 14.96 5.56 13.65
CA LEU A 158 14.04 5.73 14.76
C LEU A 158 13.94 4.47 15.63
N VAL A 159 13.92 3.28 15.02
CA VAL A 159 13.77 2.00 15.73
C VAL A 159 15.11 1.38 16.18
N LYS A 160 16.25 1.90 15.70
CA LYS A 160 17.58 1.40 16.05
C LYS A 160 17.83 1.24 17.57
N PRO A 161 17.40 2.20 18.44
CA PRO A 161 17.58 2.07 19.88
C PRO A 161 16.82 0.92 20.52
N LEU A 162 15.78 0.39 19.85
CA LEU A 162 14.97 -0.73 20.35
C LEU A 162 15.65 -2.09 20.18
N GLY A 163 16.78 -2.16 19.47
CA GLY A 163 17.53 -3.39 19.25
C GLY A 163 16.81 -4.43 18.36
N LEU A 164 15.80 -4.00 17.61
CA LEU A 164 15.05 -4.86 16.69
C LEU A 164 15.88 -5.19 15.44
N ARG A 165 15.66 -6.38 14.90
CA ARG A 165 16.13 -6.73 13.57
C ARG A 165 15.33 -5.93 12.54
N VAL A 166 15.98 -5.08 11.77
CA VAL A 166 15.36 -4.31 10.69
C VAL A 166 15.81 -4.89 9.36
N THR A 167 14.85 -5.28 8.53
CA THR A 167 15.10 -5.88 7.21
C THR A 167 14.31 -5.16 6.12
N ARG A 168 14.67 -5.41 4.87
CA ARG A 168 13.92 -4.96 3.69
C ARG A 168 13.75 -6.12 2.71
N PRO A 169 12.69 -6.11 1.88
CA PRO A 169 12.60 -6.99 0.73
C PRO A 169 13.84 -6.84 -0.15
N ALA A 170 14.34 -7.95 -0.70
CA ALA A 170 15.50 -7.92 -1.58
C ALA A 170 15.16 -7.13 -2.86
N SER A 171 16.08 -6.26 -3.27
CA SER A 171 16.04 -5.58 -4.57
C SER A 171 16.95 -6.31 -5.55
N GLY A 172 16.56 -6.38 -6.81
CA GLY A 172 17.40 -7.01 -7.83
C GLY A 172 16.65 -7.31 -9.12
N LEU A 173 17.25 -8.15 -9.94
CA LEU A 173 16.72 -8.54 -11.25
C LEU A 173 15.42 -9.35 -11.09
N PRO A 174 14.38 -9.04 -11.89
CA PRO A 174 13.16 -9.83 -11.88
C PRO A 174 13.42 -11.24 -12.46
N VAL A 175 12.75 -12.24 -11.88
CA VAL A 175 12.82 -13.61 -12.38
C VAL A 175 12.20 -13.69 -13.79
N GLY A 176 12.93 -14.27 -14.73
CA GLY A 176 12.49 -14.41 -16.13
C GLY A 176 12.77 -13.21 -17.01
N GLY A 177 13.48 -12.18 -16.49
CA GLY A 177 13.95 -11.07 -17.31
C GLY A 177 15.37 -11.32 -17.85
N ASP A 178 15.64 -10.81 -19.05
CA ASP A 178 16.98 -10.85 -19.62
C ASP A 178 17.84 -9.71 -19.05
N LEU A 179 19.12 -9.99 -18.83
CA LEU A 179 20.06 -9.07 -18.20
C LEU A 179 20.24 -7.77 -19.02
N GLU A 180 20.13 -7.86 -20.35
CA GLU A 180 20.31 -6.74 -21.25
C GLU A 180 19.23 -5.65 -21.15
N TYR A 181 18.05 -5.99 -20.58
CA TYR A 181 16.95 -5.03 -20.39
C TYR A 181 16.91 -4.41 -19.00
N ALA A 182 17.83 -4.82 -18.11
CA ALA A 182 17.92 -4.23 -16.78
C ALA A 182 18.55 -2.84 -16.85
N ASP A 183 17.92 -1.86 -16.20
CA ASP A 183 18.53 -0.55 -16.03
C ASP A 183 19.75 -0.59 -15.09
N GLU A 184 20.62 0.39 -15.18
CA GLU A 184 21.88 0.44 -14.42
C GLU A 184 21.67 0.43 -12.90
N VAL A 185 20.59 1.05 -12.39
CA VAL A 185 20.29 1.12 -10.96
C VAL A 185 19.86 -0.24 -10.45
N THR A 186 18.94 -0.89 -11.17
CA THR A 186 18.48 -2.25 -10.84
C THR A 186 19.63 -3.26 -10.87
N LEU A 187 20.50 -3.17 -11.88
CA LEU A 187 21.65 -4.04 -12.01
C LEU A 187 22.66 -3.77 -10.87
N GLY A 188 22.93 -2.53 -10.54
CA GLY A 188 23.79 -2.13 -9.43
C GLY A 188 23.32 -2.73 -8.10
N ARG A 189 22.02 -2.56 -7.78
CA ARG A 189 21.40 -3.14 -6.57
C ARG A 189 21.46 -4.67 -6.55
N ALA A 190 21.32 -5.34 -7.70
CA ALA A 190 21.45 -6.78 -7.81
C ALA A 190 22.87 -7.25 -7.47
N PHE A 191 23.89 -6.54 -7.94
CA PHE A 191 25.29 -6.86 -7.63
C PHE A 191 25.64 -6.58 -6.16
N GLU A 192 25.13 -5.52 -5.56
CA GLU A 192 25.29 -5.23 -4.14
C GLU A 192 24.64 -6.31 -3.27
N GLY A 193 23.42 -6.72 -3.63
CA GLY A 193 22.63 -7.74 -2.93
C GLY A 193 22.96 -9.19 -3.30
N ARG A 194 24.05 -9.46 -4.06
CA ARG A 194 24.42 -10.80 -4.50
C ARG A 194 24.61 -11.77 -3.34
N ARG A 195 24.12 -12.99 -3.50
CA ARG A 195 24.21 -14.05 -2.49
C ARG A 195 25.20 -15.11 -2.90
N LEU A 196 25.77 -15.81 -1.90
CA LEU A 196 26.53 -17.03 -2.15
C LEU A 196 25.60 -18.10 -2.74
N LEU A 197 26.12 -18.84 -3.72
CA LEU A 197 25.47 -20.03 -4.20
C LEU A 197 26.00 -21.20 -3.35
N ASP A 198 25.10 -21.75 -2.55
CA ASP A 198 25.38 -23.01 -1.85
C ASP A 198 25.25 -24.15 -2.90
N VAL A 199 26.38 -24.77 -3.24
CA VAL A 199 26.49 -25.88 -4.22
C VAL A 199 26.73 -27.18 -3.47
#